data_d581296baaa95dd5c09f0484b48ea3c7
#
_entry.id   d581296baaa95dd5c09f0484b48ea3c7
#
_cell.length_a   1.000
_cell.length_b   1.000
_cell.length_c   1.000
_cell.angle_alpha   90.00
_cell.angle_beta   90.00
_cell.angle_gamma   90.00
#
_symmetry.space_group_name_H-M   'P 1'
#
loop_
_entity.id
_entity.type
_entity.pdbx_description
1 polymer ?
#
loop_
_entity_poly.entity_id
_entity_poly.type
_entity_poly.pdbx_seq_one_letter_code
_entity_poly.pdbx_strand_id
1 'polypeptide(L)'
;MKKILCALSIAIAALAAVFAKPKLMAIATFDINNNAVSEAEAEGITELYIAELASTGKVSIVDRNNFNKLLKEMNFQAGDWADSEKTIRLGTASGASVISRGQIIKLGNKMYLSATVIDVKTAKVISSAKTQFESLDNIFNILPGFVRDISKGLTLKIGDTGPGGGLICNIEGNRGLECSELLGNANWDDAKKMCTEYRGGGYDDWYLPSEVELKFIFKNLVETGKIMPIDRKFWSSNECQVYVGAYTVSLSFGNSNDYEKHKRFNVRAVRAFNIDD
;
A
#
# COMPACT_ATOMS: atom_id res chain seq x y z
N MET A 1 11.26 28.53 57.17
CA MET A 1 10.18 27.97 56.35
C MET A 1 10.42 28.38 54.91
N LYS A 2 11.09 27.52 54.14
CA LYS A 2 11.38 27.73 52.73
C LYS A 2 10.36 26.94 51.89
N LYS A 3 9.52 27.64 51.13
CA LYS A 3 8.57 27.01 50.19
C LYS A 3 9.34 26.61 48.94
N ILE A 4 9.37 25.30 48.65
CA ILE A 4 9.91 24.73 47.42
C ILE A 4 8.76 24.80 46.40
N LEU A 5 8.89 25.69 45.40
CA LEU A 5 8.02 25.69 44.22
C LEU A 5 8.50 24.59 43.30
N CYS A 6 7.69 23.54 43.14
CA CYS A 6 7.92 22.48 42.15
C CYS A 6 7.30 22.99 40.83
N ALA A 7 8.15 23.44 39.91
CA ALA A 7 7.73 23.81 38.57
C ALA A 7 7.53 22.52 37.77
N LEU A 8 6.27 22.16 37.52
CA LEU A 8 5.88 21.06 36.65
C LEU A 8 6.01 21.51 35.19
N SER A 9 7.14 21.24 34.58
CA SER A 9 7.35 21.45 33.12
C SER A 9 6.56 20.42 32.35
N ILE A 10 5.38 20.78 31.87
CA ILE A 10 4.63 19.98 30.89
C ILE A 10 5.34 20.18 29.56
N ALA A 11 6.14 19.20 29.18
CA ALA A 11 6.65 19.06 27.83
C ALA A 11 5.48 18.67 26.90
N ILE A 12 4.89 19.63 26.24
CA ILE A 12 3.99 19.39 25.11
C ILE A 12 4.88 18.87 23.99
N ALA A 13 4.98 17.54 23.87
CA ALA A 13 5.49 16.93 22.67
C ALA A 13 4.48 17.25 21.55
N ALA A 14 4.80 18.24 20.72
CA ALA A 14 4.11 18.46 19.47
C ALA A 14 4.23 17.17 18.66
N LEU A 15 3.17 16.38 18.65
CA LEU A 15 3.00 15.25 17.74
C LEU A 15 2.88 15.86 16.36
N ALA A 16 4.00 16.06 15.67
CA ALA A 16 3.99 16.34 14.24
C ALA A 16 3.34 15.12 13.60
N ALA A 17 2.08 15.27 13.20
CA ALA A 17 1.44 14.32 12.32
C ALA A 17 2.29 14.32 11.04
N VAL A 18 3.13 13.31 10.89
CA VAL A 18 3.83 13.06 9.64
C VAL A 18 2.74 12.60 8.68
N PHE A 19 2.24 13.56 7.90
CA PHE A 19 1.29 13.27 6.83
C PHE A 19 2.03 12.43 5.79
N ALA A 20 1.36 11.36 5.41
CA ALA A 20 1.65 10.53 4.29
C ALA A 20 2.19 11.29 3.09
N LYS A 21 3.25 10.81 2.46
CA LYS A 21 3.60 11.27 1.12
C LYS A 21 2.61 10.60 0.15
N PRO A 22 1.69 11.37 -0.45
CA PRO A 22 0.67 10.78 -1.31
C PRO A 22 1.32 10.08 -2.50
N LYS A 23 0.76 8.94 -2.93
CA LYS A 23 1.26 8.21 -4.10
C LYS A 23 1.31 9.15 -5.30
N LEU A 24 2.44 9.21 -5.97
CA LEU A 24 2.58 10.02 -7.18
C LEU A 24 1.84 9.33 -8.34
N MET A 25 0.78 9.96 -8.84
CA MET A 25 -0.11 9.41 -9.86
C MET A 25 0.02 10.17 -11.18
N ALA A 26 0.31 9.46 -12.26
CA ALA A 26 0.11 9.97 -13.62
C ALA A 26 -1.31 9.64 -14.10
N ILE A 27 -1.94 10.58 -14.80
CA ILE A 27 -3.31 10.42 -15.31
C ILE A 27 -3.31 10.69 -16.80
N ALA A 28 -3.71 9.67 -17.58
CA ALA A 28 -3.97 9.82 -19.00
C ALA A 28 -5.35 10.46 -19.24
N THR A 29 -5.47 11.22 -20.31
CA THR A 29 -6.78 11.71 -20.80
C THR A 29 -7.69 10.51 -21.04
N PHE A 30 -8.96 10.63 -20.70
CA PHE A 30 -9.93 9.56 -20.89
C PHE A 30 -10.14 9.27 -22.37
N ASP A 31 -10.00 8.00 -22.74
CA ASP A 31 -10.28 7.51 -24.09
C ASP A 31 -11.77 7.64 -24.42
N ILE A 32 -12.07 8.03 -25.65
CA ILE A 32 -13.44 8.20 -26.14
C ILE A 32 -13.82 7.01 -27.02
N ASN A 33 -14.88 6.33 -26.64
CA ASN A 33 -15.42 5.21 -27.41
C ASN A 33 -16.85 5.53 -27.88
N ASN A 34 -17.15 5.13 -29.13
CA ASN A 34 -18.47 5.31 -29.75
C ASN A 34 -18.92 6.78 -29.77
N ASN A 35 -18.02 7.73 -30.00
CA ASN A 35 -18.31 9.16 -30.03
C ASN A 35 -19.17 9.60 -28.83
N ALA A 36 -18.84 9.11 -27.65
CA ALA A 36 -19.58 9.38 -26.41
C ALA A 36 -19.61 10.88 -26.10
N VAL A 37 -18.49 11.56 -26.28
CA VAL A 37 -18.27 12.99 -26.07
C VAL A 37 -17.24 13.50 -27.07
N SER A 38 -17.07 14.81 -27.19
CA SER A 38 -15.96 15.42 -27.92
C SER A 38 -14.64 15.30 -27.17
N GLU A 39 -13.52 15.51 -27.88
CA GLU A 39 -12.18 15.52 -27.24
C GLU A 39 -12.08 16.61 -26.16
N ALA A 40 -12.64 17.79 -26.38
CA ALA A 40 -12.65 18.89 -25.42
C ALA A 40 -13.45 18.53 -24.15
N GLU A 41 -14.58 17.83 -24.30
CA GLU A 41 -15.39 17.36 -23.17
C GLU A 41 -14.67 16.26 -22.38
N ALA A 42 -14.02 15.31 -23.06
CA ALA A 42 -13.21 14.27 -22.41
C ALA A 42 -12.04 14.88 -21.63
N GLU A 43 -11.40 15.89 -22.19
CA GLU A 43 -10.35 16.67 -21.52
C GLU A 43 -10.90 17.35 -20.26
N GLY A 44 -12.05 18.04 -20.37
CA GLY A 44 -12.70 18.69 -19.22
C GLY A 44 -13.09 17.70 -18.12
N ILE A 45 -13.65 16.53 -18.48
CA ILE A 45 -13.97 15.47 -17.52
C ILE A 45 -12.69 14.95 -16.84
N THR A 46 -11.60 14.81 -17.58
CA THR A 46 -10.31 14.37 -17.02
C THR A 46 -9.77 15.39 -16.02
N GLU A 47 -9.85 16.69 -16.31
CA GLU A 47 -9.44 17.75 -15.38
C GLU A 47 -10.27 17.75 -14.09
N LEU A 48 -11.59 17.58 -14.22
CA LEU A 48 -12.47 17.46 -13.04
C LEU A 48 -12.12 16.22 -12.21
N TYR A 49 -11.84 15.10 -12.85
CA TYR A 49 -11.41 13.88 -12.19
C TYR A 49 -10.10 14.07 -11.45
N ILE A 50 -9.11 14.76 -12.04
CA ILE A 50 -7.83 15.10 -11.43
C ILE A 50 -8.05 15.97 -10.19
N ALA A 51 -8.86 17.03 -10.30
CA ALA A 51 -9.14 17.93 -9.19
C ALA A 51 -9.79 17.19 -8.01
N GLU A 52 -10.77 16.35 -8.31
CA GLU A 52 -11.46 15.56 -7.29
C GLU A 52 -10.54 14.52 -6.63
N LEU A 53 -9.67 13.83 -7.40
CA LEU A 53 -8.66 12.92 -6.85
C LEU A 53 -7.65 13.64 -5.95
N ALA A 54 -7.15 14.79 -6.39
CA ALA A 54 -6.20 15.59 -5.61
C ALA A 54 -6.84 16.05 -4.28
N SER A 55 -8.13 16.38 -4.27
CA SER A 55 -8.87 16.80 -3.06
C SER A 55 -8.94 15.70 -2.00
N THR A 56 -8.79 14.43 -2.39
CA THR A 56 -8.78 13.31 -1.43
C THR A 56 -7.53 13.26 -0.54
N GLY A 57 -6.45 13.97 -0.93
CA GLY A 57 -5.15 13.90 -0.26
C GLY A 57 -4.41 12.57 -0.38
N LYS A 58 -4.96 11.57 -1.09
CA LYS A 58 -4.37 10.23 -1.22
C LYS A 58 -3.33 10.12 -2.33
N VAL A 59 -3.31 11.07 -3.25
CA VAL A 59 -2.40 11.10 -4.38
C VAL A 59 -1.85 12.50 -4.60
N SER A 60 -0.60 12.58 -5.06
CA SER A 60 -0.04 13.75 -5.73
C SER A 60 -0.05 13.50 -7.23
N ILE A 61 -0.41 14.50 -8.01
CA ILE A 61 -0.54 14.33 -9.46
C ILE A 61 0.77 14.72 -10.16
N VAL A 62 1.24 13.87 -11.07
CA VAL A 62 2.35 14.18 -12.00
C VAL A 62 1.93 15.32 -12.92
N ASP A 63 2.86 16.22 -13.24
CA ASP A 63 2.60 17.26 -14.22
C ASP A 63 2.08 16.66 -15.54
N ARG A 64 0.88 17.07 -15.90
CA ARG A 64 0.15 16.48 -17.02
C ARG A 64 0.78 16.77 -18.37
N ASN A 65 1.33 17.97 -18.56
CA ASN A 65 1.98 18.33 -19.81
C ASN A 65 3.20 17.46 -20.06
N ASN A 66 4.00 17.22 -19.00
CA ASN A 66 5.15 16.32 -19.07
C ASN A 66 4.71 14.87 -19.33
N PHE A 67 3.63 14.41 -18.70
CA PHE A 67 3.12 13.06 -18.92
C PHE A 67 2.59 12.89 -20.36
N ASN A 68 1.83 13.83 -20.87
CA ASN A 68 1.32 13.82 -22.25
C ASN A 68 2.46 13.90 -23.28
N LYS A 69 3.53 14.60 -22.97
CA LYS A 69 4.74 14.63 -23.81
C LYS A 69 5.39 13.25 -23.86
N LEU A 70 5.55 12.57 -22.72
CA LEU A 70 6.08 11.22 -22.66
C LEU A 70 5.23 10.21 -23.45
N LEU A 71 3.90 10.29 -23.35
CA LEU A 71 3.01 9.46 -24.15
C LEU A 71 3.27 9.60 -25.65
N LYS A 72 3.44 10.85 -26.13
CA LYS A 72 3.76 11.13 -27.53
C LYS A 72 5.15 10.64 -27.93
N GLU A 73 6.19 10.92 -27.11
CA GLU A 73 7.56 10.50 -27.38
C GLU A 73 7.71 8.97 -27.43
N MET A 74 6.97 8.26 -26.60
CA MET A 74 6.94 6.80 -26.58
C MET A 74 5.98 6.21 -27.64
N ASN A 75 5.32 7.04 -28.43
CA ASN A 75 4.25 6.61 -29.38
C ASN A 75 3.25 5.66 -28.71
N PHE A 76 2.83 5.98 -27.46
CA PHE A 76 1.99 5.14 -26.64
C PHE A 76 0.54 5.22 -27.13
N GLN A 77 -0.05 4.07 -27.43
CA GLN A 77 -1.42 3.95 -27.96
C GLN A 77 -2.37 3.32 -26.93
N ALA A 78 -3.67 3.48 -27.11
CA ALA A 78 -4.68 2.90 -26.24
C ALA A 78 -4.53 1.37 -26.05
N GLY A 79 -4.06 0.65 -27.07
CA GLY A 79 -3.78 -0.79 -27.00
C GLY A 79 -2.58 -1.16 -26.12
N ASP A 80 -1.63 -0.24 -25.95
CA ASP A 80 -0.37 -0.49 -25.21
C ASP A 80 -0.61 -0.62 -23.70
N TRP A 81 -1.76 -0.21 -23.19
CA TRP A 81 -2.13 -0.42 -21.78
C TRP A 81 -2.24 -1.89 -21.39
N ALA A 82 -2.41 -2.80 -22.34
CA ALA A 82 -2.39 -4.23 -22.11
C ALA A 82 -0.96 -4.80 -22.01
N ASP A 83 0.03 -4.04 -22.47
CA ASP A 83 1.45 -4.39 -22.41
C ASP A 83 2.05 -3.90 -21.08
N SER A 84 2.33 -4.86 -20.19
CA SER A 84 2.88 -4.59 -18.87
C SER A 84 4.24 -3.90 -18.93
N GLU A 85 5.11 -4.27 -19.89
CA GLU A 85 6.45 -3.70 -20.02
C GLU A 85 6.38 -2.24 -20.45
N LYS A 86 5.55 -1.91 -21.44
CA LYS A 86 5.33 -0.53 -21.89
C LYS A 86 4.74 0.33 -20.77
N THR A 87 3.77 -0.21 -20.02
CA THR A 87 3.13 0.48 -18.89
C THR A 87 4.15 0.78 -17.77
N ILE A 88 5.01 -0.18 -17.41
CA ILE A 88 6.08 0.02 -16.43
C ILE A 88 7.07 1.09 -16.91
N ARG A 89 7.51 1.01 -18.18
CA ARG A 89 8.43 2.00 -18.75
C ARG A 89 7.86 3.41 -18.72
N LEU A 90 6.61 3.58 -19.11
CA LEU A 90 5.90 4.88 -19.06
C LEU A 90 5.82 5.43 -17.64
N GLY A 91 5.41 4.60 -16.68
CA GLY A 91 5.33 4.98 -15.28
C GLY A 91 6.68 5.38 -14.70
N THR A 92 7.71 4.58 -14.97
CA THR A 92 9.09 4.87 -14.52
C THR A 92 9.60 6.19 -15.12
N ALA A 93 9.40 6.41 -16.42
CA ALA A 93 9.82 7.64 -17.09
C ALA A 93 9.08 8.88 -16.55
N SER A 94 7.83 8.74 -16.14
CA SER A 94 7.05 9.83 -15.54
C SER A 94 7.35 10.07 -14.06
N GLY A 95 8.10 9.16 -13.41
CA GLY A 95 8.31 9.15 -11.95
C GLY A 95 7.08 8.76 -11.14
N ALA A 96 6.00 8.32 -11.78
CA ALA A 96 4.77 7.92 -11.11
C ALA A 96 4.93 6.57 -10.41
N SER A 97 4.30 6.41 -9.25
CA SER A 97 4.14 5.10 -8.58
C SER A 97 2.88 4.36 -9.05
N VAL A 98 1.89 5.10 -9.52
CA VAL A 98 0.64 4.56 -10.09
C VAL A 98 0.22 5.36 -11.31
N ILE A 99 -0.47 4.71 -12.25
CA ILE A 99 -1.06 5.36 -13.42
C ILE A 99 -2.56 5.15 -13.40
N SER A 100 -3.34 6.23 -13.60
CA SER A 100 -4.77 6.15 -13.86
C SER A 100 -5.06 6.34 -15.34
N ARG A 101 -5.85 5.44 -15.89
CA ARG A 101 -6.44 5.58 -17.24
C ARG A 101 -7.94 5.43 -17.15
N GLY A 102 -8.66 6.03 -18.07
CA GLY A 102 -10.10 5.95 -18.10
C GLY A 102 -10.67 5.91 -19.49
N GLN A 103 -11.96 5.62 -19.56
CA GLN A 103 -12.73 5.57 -20.83
C GLN A 103 -14.10 6.17 -20.62
N ILE A 104 -14.59 6.86 -21.63
CA ILE A 104 -15.95 7.33 -21.74
C ILE A 104 -16.59 6.60 -22.92
N ILE A 105 -17.64 5.83 -22.65
CA ILE A 105 -18.26 4.93 -23.62
C ILE A 105 -19.75 5.25 -23.73
N LYS A 106 -20.26 5.39 -24.95
CA LYS A 106 -21.70 5.52 -25.21
C LYS A 106 -22.28 4.15 -25.60
N LEU A 107 -23.29 3.71 -24.86
CA LEU A 107 -24.05 2.50 -25.13
C LEU A 107 -25.55 2.84 -25.14
N GLY A 108 -26.16 2.85 -26.33
CA GLY A 108 -27.53 3.33 -26.49
C GLY A 108 -27.63 4.82 -26.10
N ASN A 109 -28.56 5.14 -25.23
CA ASN A 109 -28.77 6.51 -24.73
C ASN A 109 -28.00 6.83 -23.44
N LYS A 110 -27.15 5.90 -22.98
CA LYS A 110 -26.39 6.08 -21.73
C LYS A 110 -24.90 6.21 -22.01
N MET A 111 -24.25 7.03 -21.22
CA MET A 111 -22.80 7.16 -21.18
C MET A 111 -22.25 6.48 -19.93
N TYR A 112 -21.08 5.88 -20.06
CA TYR A 112 -20.37 5.18 -18.98
C TYR A 112 -19.00 5.79 -18.84
N LEU A 113 -18.66 6.15 -17.61
CA LEU A 113 -17.33 6.55 -17.20
C LEU A 113 -16.69 5.38 -16.45
N SER A 114 -15.52 4.97 -16.87
CA SER A 114 -14.73 3.97 -16.15
C SER A 114 -13.30 4.46 -16.00
N ALA A 115 -12.67 4.12 -14.90
CA ALA A 115 -11.24 4.33 -14.68
C ALA A 115 -10.62 3.13 -14.01
N THR A 116 -9.32 2.96 -14.25
CA THR A 116 -8.50 1.88 -13.72
C THR A 116 -7.18 2.46 -13.25
N VAL A 117 -6.73 2.08 -12.05
CA VAL A 117 -5.43 2.47 -11.51
C VAL A 117 -4.50 1.27 -11.54
N ILE A 118 -3.33 1.46 -12.12
CA ILE A 118 -2.30 0.44 -12.34
C ILE A 118 -1.09 0.80 -11.47
N ASP A 119 -0.60 -0.14 -10.69
CA ASP A 119 0.66 -0.04 -9.97
C ASP A 119 1.83 -0.17 -10.96
N VAL A 120 2.74 0.81 -10.96
CA VAL A 120 3.85 0.88 -11.94
C VAL A 120 4.86 -0.24 -11.75
N LYS A 121 5.14 -0.66 -10.51
CA LYS A 121 6.15 -1.69 -10.23
C LYS A 121 5.72 -3.08 -10.71
N THR A 122 4.43 -3.38 -10.60
CA THR A 122 3.89 -4.73 -10.84
C THR A 122 3.03 -4.83 -12.10
N ALA A 123 2.70 -3.71 -12.73
CA ALA A 123 1.70 -3.56 -13.81
C ALA A 123 0.31 -4.14 -13.45
N LYS A 124 0.03 -4.33 -12.16
CA LYS A 124 -1.27 -4.86 -11.70
C LYS A 124 -2.29 -3.75 -11.53
N VAL A 125 -3.53 -4.05 -11.86
CA VAL A 125 -4.67 -3.19 -11.52
C VAL A 125 -4.90 -3.27 -10.01
N ILE A 126 -4.79 -2.11 -9.33
CA ILE A 126 -4.99 -1.99 -7.89
C ILE A 126 -6.34 -1.35 -7.54
N SER A 127 -6.95 -0.65 -8.49
CA SER A 127 -8.29 -0.09 -8.32
C SER A 127 -9.00 0.04 -9.66
N SER A 128 -10.33 -0.05 -9.63
CA SER A 128 -11.19 0.18 -10.77
C SER A 128 -12.56 0.66 -10.30
N ALA A 129 -13.13 1.62 -11.01
CA ALA A 129 -14.51 2.07 -10.80
C ALA A 129 -15.19 2.31 -12.13
N LYS A 130 -16.53 2.23 -12.11
CA LYS A 130 -17.39 2.59 -13.23
C LYS A 130 -18.66 3.25 -12.73
N THR A 131 -19.18 4.19 -13.50
CA THR A 131 -20.46 4.82 -13.23
C THR A 131 -21.17 5.10 -14.56
N GLN A 132 -22.47 5.35 -14.50
CA GLN A 132 -23.24 5.75 -15.69
C GLN A 132 -23.79 7.16 -15.50
N PHE A 133 -23.99 7.87 -16.60
CA PHE A 133 -24.62 9.19 -16.63
C PHE A 133 -25.39 9.38 -17.95
N GLU A 134 -26.35 10.28 -17.94
CA GLU A 134 -27.22 10.51 -19.09
C GLU A 134 -26.87 11.80 -19.84
N SER A 135 -26.32 12.78 -19.13
CA SER A 135 -25.84 14.04 -19.69
C SER A 135 -24.60 14.54 -18.98
N LEU A 136 -23.83 15.41 -19.65
CA LEU A 136 -22.64 16.03 -19.04
C LEU A 136 -22.96 16.90 -17.83
N ASP A 137 -24.19 17.44 -17.74
CA ASP A 137 -24.64 18.24 -16.60
C ASP A 137 -24.60 17.43 -15.28
N ASN A 138 -24.72 16.10 -15.39
CA ASN A 138 -24.69 15.20 -14.23
C ASN A 138 -23.27 14.85 -13.76
N ILE A 139 -22.24 15.24 -14.51
CA ILE A 139 -20.86 14.81 -14.22
C ILE A 139 -20.40 15.24 -12.81
N PHE A 140 -20.73 16.46 -12.40
CA PHE A 140 -20.39 16.98 -11.07
C PHE A 140 -21.03 16.21 -9.93
N ASN A 141 -22.21 15.63 -10.15
CA ASN A 141 -22.92 14.86 -9.13
C ASN A 141 -22.36 13.45 -8.95
N ILE A 142 -21.86 12.84 -10.04
CA ILE A 142 -21.37 11.46 -10.03
C ILE A 142 -19.88 11.34 -9.69
N LEU A 143 -19.10 12.36 -10.03
CA LEU A 143 -17.65 12.33 -9.94
C LEU A 143 -17.14 12.10 -8.51
N PRO A 144 -17.68 12.74 -7.45
CA PRO A 144 -17.23 12.48 -6.08
C PRO A 144 -17.42 11.03 -5.66
N GLY A 145 -18.54 10.40 -6.01
CA GLY A 145 -18.80 8.98 -5.78
C GLY A 145 -17.84 8.08 -6.54
N PHE A 146 -17.60 8.38 -7.79
CA PHE A 146 -16.69 7.66 -8.66
C PHE A 146 -15.23 7.72 -8.15
N VAL A 147 -14.76 8.92 -7.77
CA VAL A 147 -13.41 9.11 -7.20
C VAL A 147 -13.27 8.42 -5.85
N ARG A 148 -14.29 8.47 -5.00
CA ARG A 148 -14.29 7.73 -3.73
C ARG A 148 -14.09 6.23 -3.98
N ASP A 149 -14.74 5.65 -5.00
CA ASP A 149 -14.61 4.22 -5.30
C ASP A 149 -13.21 3.88 -5.85
N ILE A 150 -12.65 4.70 -6.73
CA ILE A 150 -11.26 4.58 -7.18
C ILE A 150 -10.28 4.68 -6.01
N SER A 151 -10.52 5.60 -5.09
CA SER A 151 -9.63 5.86 -3.96
C SER A 151 -9.57 4.72 -2.94
N LYS A 152 -10.52 3.78 -2.94
CA LYS A 152 -10.50 2.59 -2.07
C LYS A 152 -9.30 1.68 -2.35
N GLY A 153 -8.85 1.59 -3.60
CA GLY A 153 -7.70 0.79 -3.99
C GLY A 153 -6.34 1.49 -3.81
N LEU A 154 -6.37 2.79 -3.47
CA LEU A 154 -5.14 3.55 -3.24
C LEU A 154 -4.64 3.45 -1.79
N THR A 155 -5.46 2.96 -0.88
CA THR A 155 -5.11 2.73 0.52
C THR A 155 -4.59 1.30 0.67
N LEU A 156 -3.44 1.14 1.32
CA LEU A 156 -2.91 -0.18 1.69
C LEU A 156 -3.85 -0.87 2.68
N LYS A 157 -3.97 -2.18 2.54
CA LYS A 157 -4.81 -3.04 3.40
C LYS A 157 -3.99 -4.20 3.94
N ILE A 158 -4.46 -4.77 5.02
CA ILE A 158 -3.91 -6.02 5.55
C ILE A 158 -3.99 -7.12 4.48
N GLY A 159 -2.86 -7.78 4.23
CA GLY A 159 -2.69 -8.79 3.19
C GLY A 159 -2.21 -8.25 1.84
N ASP A 160 -2.12 -6.93 1.65
CA ASP A 160 -1.43 -6.36 0.49
C ASP A 160 0.09 -6.55 0.63
N THR A 161 0.81 -6.45 -0.49
CA THR A 161 2.28 -6.40 -0.45
C THR A 161 2.73 -5.04 0.04
N GLY A 162 3.54 -5.01 1.09
CA GLY A 162 4.16 -3.80 1.63
C GLY A 162 5.37 -3.32 0.80
N PRO A 163 5.94 -2.16 1.14
CA PRO A 163 7.07 -1.59 0.39
C PRO A 163 8.32 -2.45 0.41
N GLY A 164 8.55 -3.23 1.47
CA GLY A 164 9.65 -4.19 1.58
C GLY A 164 9.38 -5.54 0.91
N GLY A 165 8.25 -5.69 0.20
CA GLY A 165 7.87 -6.92 -0.49
C GLY A 165 7.23 -7.98 0.43
N GLY A 166 7.13 -7.71 1.73
CA GLY A 166 6.41 -8.55 2.69
C GLY A 166 4.90 -8.36 2.61
N LEU A 167 4.14 -9.22 3.31
CA LEU A 167 2.69 -9.04 3.44
C LEU A 167 2.38 -8.13 4.64
N ILE A 168 1.52 -7.14 4.44
CA ILE A 168 1.06 -6.24 5.51
C ILE A 168 0.24 -7.05 6.51
N CYS A 169 0.75 -7.18 7.73
CA CYS A 169 0.13 -7.95 8.80
C CYS A 169 -0.56 -7.10 9.87
N ASN A 170 -0.28 -5.81 9.92
CA ASN A 170 -1.01 -4.86 10.76
C ASN A 170 -0.99 -3.45 10.17
N ILE A 171 -2.03 -2.68 10.46
CA ILE A 171 -2.14 -1.24 10.15
C ILE A 171 -2.74 -0.55 11.36
N GLU A 172 -2.05 0.47 11.87
CA GLU A 172 -2.49 1.29 12.98
C GLU A 172 -2.23 2.77 12.65
N GLY A 173 -3.31 3.50 12.36
CA GLY A 173 -3.22 4.87 11.84
C GLY A 173 -2.42 4.90 10.54
N ASN A 174 -1.30 5.61 10.54
CA ASN A 174 -0.38 5.75 9.42
C ASN A 174 0.79 4.75 9.44
N ARG A 175 0.82 3.83 10.40
CA ARG A 175 1.89 2.83 10.51
C ARG A 175 1.42 1.48 10.00
N GLY A 176 2.15 0.93 9.05
CA GLY A 176 2.03 -0.43 8.58
C GLY A 176 3.11 -1.32 9.22
N LEU A 177 2.78 -2.58 9.39
CA LEU A 177 3.72 -3.65 9.72
C LEU A 177 3.63 -4.70 8.62
N GLU A 178 4.74 -5.02 7.99
CA GLU A 178 4.83 -6.09 7.00
C GLU A 178 5.67 -7.25 7.52
N CYS A 179 5.35 -8.47 7.09
CA CYS A 179 6.12 -9.65 7.42
C CYS A 179 6.75 -10.30 6.19
N SER A 180 7.98 -10.79 6.33
CA SER A 180 8.69 -11.52 5.29
C SER A 180 8.02 -12.88 5.00
N GLU A 181 8.46 -13.54 3.95
CA GLU A 181 8.32 -14.99 3.81
C GLU A 181 9.06 -15.74 4.92
N LEU A 182 8.95 -17.08 4.95
CA LEU A 182 9.73 -17.92 5.85
C LEU A 182 11.22 -17.81 5.50
N LEU A 183 12.02 -17.27 6.42
CA LEU A 183 13.46 -17.12 6.21
C LEU A 183 14.24 -18.43 6.48
N GLY A 184 13.71 -19.31 7.31
CA GLY A 184 14.32 -20.57 7.63
C GLY A 184 14.03 -21.03 9.05
N ASN A 185 14.93 -21.87 9.60
CA ASN A 185 14.85 -22.43 10.94
C ASN A 185 16.21 -22.24 11.64
N ALA A 186 16.22 -21.61 12.82
CA ALA A 186 17.43 -21.23 13.52
C ALA A 186 17.26 -21.27 15.05
N ASN A 187 18.36 -21.23 15.80
CA ASN A 187 18.35 -20.87 17.22
C ASN A 187 18.03 -19.38 17.37
N TRP A 188 17.78 -18.91 18.58
CA TRP A 188 17.28 -17.57 18.81
C TRP A 188 18.24 -16.43 18.39
N ASP A 189 19.53 -16.59 18.66
CA ASP A 189 20.54 -15.58 18.30
C ASP A 189 20.76 -15.52 16.79
N ASP A 190 20.82 -16.67 16.13
CA ASP A 190 20.88 -16.75 14.68
C ASP A 190 19.60 -16.22 14.04
N ALA A 191 18.42 -16.42 14.65
CA ALA A 191 17.15 -15.89 14.16
C ALA A 191 17.15 -14.35 14.15
N LYS A 192 17.67 -13.70 15.19
CA LYS A 192 17.85 -12.24 15.21
C LYS A 192 18.76 -11.79 14.07
N LYS A 193 19.90 -12.46 13.90
CA LYS A 193 20.85 -12.16 12.84
C LYS A 193 20.23 -12.32 11.45
N MET A 194 19.54 -13.42 11.21
CA MET A 194 18.82 -13.65 9.94
C MET A 194 17.86 -12.52 9.61
N CYS A 195 17.12 -12.01 10.60
CA CYS A 195 16.19 -10.90 10.38
C CYS A 195 16.91 -9.58 10.07
N THR A 196 17.97 -9.24 10.80
CA THR A 196 18.73 -7.99 10.60
C THR A 196 19.57 -8.01 9.33
N GLU A 197 19.92 -9.18 8.80
CA GLU A 197 20.62 -9.36 7.53
C GLU A 197 19.66 -9.47 6.32
N TYR A 198 18.36 -9.65 6.56
CA TYR A 198 17.38 -9.71 5.48
C TYR A 198 17.25 -8.35 4.77
N ARG A 199 17.12 -8.37 3.44
CA ARG A 199 17.09 -7.18 2.58
C ARG A 199 15.87 -7.15 1.67
N GLY A 200 14.72 -7.60 2.17
CA GLY A 200 13.45 -7.55 1.43
C GLY A 200 13.16 -6.14 0.93
N GLY A 201 12.86 -6.00 -0.35
CA GLY A 201 12.62 -4.71 -1.00
C GLY A 201 13.81 -3.73 -1.00
N GLY A 202 15.03 -4.20 -0.63
CA GLY A 202 16.22 -3.35 -0.51
C GLY A 202 16.33 -2.62 0.84
N TYR A 203 15.45 -2.89 1.79
CA TYR A 203 15.46 -2.30 3.13
C TYR A 203 16.36 -3.09 4.09
N ASP A 204 16.93 -2.41 5.09
CA ASP A 204 17.85 -2.95 6.09
C ASP A 204 17.32 -2.85 7.53
N ASP A 205 16.07 -2.41 7.69
CA ASP A 205 15.39 -2.19 8.98
C ASP A 205 14.43 -3.34 9.37
N TRP A 206 14.68 -4.55 8.84
CA TRP A 206 13.97 -5.76 9.23
C TRP A 206 14.46 -6.30 10.58
N TYR A 207 13.55 -6.81 11.40
CA TYR A 207 13.86 -7.33 12.72
C TYR A 207 13.05 -8.58 13.09
N LEU A 208 13.50 -9.29 14.14
CA LEU A 208 12.78 -10.44 14.68
C LEU A 208 11.52 -9.96 15.39
N PRO A 209 10.32 -10.40 14.99
CA PRO A 209 9.05 -9.92 15.53
C PRO A 209 8.91 -10.16 17.03
N SER A 210 8.24 -9.28 17.72
CA SER A 210 7.75 -9.51 19.07
C SER A 210 6.62 -10.56 19.07
N GLU A 211 6.28 -11.06 20.25
CA GLU A 211 5.14 -11.96 20.45
C GLU A 211 3.83 -11.36 19.96
N VAL A 212 3.63 -10.06 20.19
CA VAL A 212 2.43 -9.32 19.73
C VAL A 212 2.38 -9.26 18.21
N GLU A 213 3.51 -8.97 17.57
CA GLU A 213 3.60 -8.87 16.11
C GLU A 213 3.39 -10.24 15.43
N LEU A 214 3.88 -11.32 16.02
CA LEU A 214 3.56 -12.68 15.56
C LEU A 214 2.07 -13.00 15.68
N LYS A 215 1.40 -12.51 16.73
CA LYS A 215 -0.06 -12.64 16.88
C LYS A 215 -0.83 -11.82 15.86
N PHE A 216 -0.31 -10.67 15.40
CA PHE A 216 -0.87 -9.97 14.24
C PHE A 216 -0.77 -10.80 12.97
N ILE A 217 0.39 -11.44 12.72
CA ILE A 217 0.56 -12.34 11.57
C ILE A 217 -0.47 -13.47 11.64
N PHE A 218 -0.60 -14.13 12.79
CA PHE A 218 -1.58 -15.19 12.98
C PHE A 218 -3.01 -14.70 12.70
N LYS A 219 -3.47 -13.69 13.45
CA LYS A 219 -4.85 -13.22 13.40
C LYS A 219 -5.23 -12.64 12.03
N ASN A 220 -4.35 -11.84 11.45
CA ASN A 220 -4.67 -11.02 10.29
C ASN A 220 -4.30 -11.67 8.95
N LEU A 221 -3.37 -12.62 8.94
CA LEU A 221 -2.94 -13.28 7.71
C LEU A 221 -3.25 -14.78 7.68
N VAL A 222 -3.06 -15.49 8.79
CA VAL A 222 -3.31 -16.93 8.81
C VAL A 222 -4.79 -17.24 8.96
N GLU A 223 -5.47 -16.69 9.97
CA GLU A 223 -6.92 -16.91 10.17
C GLU A 223 -7.75 -16.38 8.98
N THR A 224 -7.27 -15.39 8.26
CA THR A 224 -7.93 -14.86 7.06
C THR A 224 -7.56 -15.57 5.77
N GLY A 225 -6.72 -16.61 5.84
CA GLY A 225 -6.31 -17.43 4.68
C GLY A 225 -5.33 -16.74 3.73
N LYS A 226 -4.71 -15.63 4.13
CA LYS A 226 -3.69 -14.93 3.33
C LYS A 226 -2.34 -15.65 3.34
N ILE A 227 -2.04 -16.34 4.44
CA ILE A 227 -0.90 -17.24 4.59
C ILE A 227 -1.44 -18.61 5.01
N MET A 228 -0.94 -19.66 4.37
CA MET A 228 -1.29 -21.01 4.76
C MET A 228 -0.79 -21.29 6.19
N PRO A 229 -1.62 -21.89 7.06
CA PRO A 229 -1.19 -22.28 8.39
C PRO A 229 -0.06 -23.31 8.27
N ILE A 230 1.06 -22.98 8.88
CA ILE A 230 2.19 -23.92 9.03
C ILE A 230 2.16 -24.36 10.48
N ASP A 231 2.00 -25.66 10.74
CA ASP A 231 2.03 -26.19 12.10
C ASP A 231 3.47 -26.13 12.67
N ARG A 232 3.88 -24.92 12.94
CA ARG A 232 5.23 -24.62 13.41
C ARG A 232 5.24 -23.39 14.30
N LYS A 233 6.18 -23.40 15.25
CA LYS A 233 6.46 -22.29 16.13
C LYS A 233 7.47 -21.35 15.50
N PHE A 234 7.31 -20.07 15.75
CA PHE A 234 8.18 -19.00 15.27
C PHE A 234 8.80 -18.27 16.45
N TRP A 235 10.11 -18.01 16.39
CA TRP A 235 10.78 -17.21 17.40
C TRP A 235 10.21 -15.78 17.48
N SER A 236 10.01 -15.31 18.71
CA SER A 236 9.82 -13.88 18.98
C SER A 236 11.10 -13.26 19.55
N SER A 237 11.18 -11.93 19.51
CA SER A 237 12.25 -11.18 20.15
C SER A 237 12.11 -11.07 21.68
N ASN A 238 10.97 -11.48 22.25
CA ASN A 238 10.74 -11.43 23.69
C ASN A 238 11.49 -12.53 24.42
N GLU A 239 12.27 -12.12 25.41
CA GLU A 239 13.01 -13.04 26.30
C GLU A 239 12.15 -13.49 27.47
N CYS A 240 12.33 -14.73 27.88
CA CYS A 240 11.77 -15.23 29.13
C CYS A 240 12.58 -14.71 30.30
N GLN A 241 11.94 -14.14 31.34
CA GLN A 241 12.60 -13.57 32.49
C GLN A 241 12.96 -14.63 33.56
N VAL A 242 12.42 -15.84 33.46
CA VAL A 242 12.56 -16.89 34.50
C VAL A 242 13.80 -17.75 34.27
N TYR A 243 14.26 -17.93 33.03
CA TYR A 243 15.46 -18.68 32.65
C TYR A 243 16.01 -18.18 31.31
N VAL A 244 17.12 -18.75 30.84
CA VAL A 244 17.74 -18.38 29.55
C VAL A 244 16.91 -18.90 28.38
N GLY A 245 15.74 -18.33 28.19
CA GLY A 245 14.77 -18.71 27.17
C GLY A 245 14.22 -17.51 26.42
N ALA A 246 13.44 -17.79 25.38
CA ALA A 246 12.68 -16.80 24.62
C ALA A 246 11.32 -17.37 24.21
N TYR A 247 10.36 -16.48 23.93
CA TYR A 247 9.02 -16.87 23.53
C TYR A 247 8.96 -17.24 22.04
N THR A 248 8.10 -18.20 21.75
CA THR A 248 7.67 -18.55 20.41
C THR A 248 6.16 -18.39 20.29
N VAL A 249 5.66 -18.16 19.08
CA VAL A 249 4.22 -18.19 18.76
C VAL A 249 3.96 -19.24 17.70
N SER A 250 2.95 -20.08 17.94
CA SER A 250 2.43 -21.01 16.94
C SER A 250 1.57 -20.24 15.93
N LEU A 251 1.92 -20.26 14.66
CA LEU A 251 1.07 -19.68 13.61
C LEU A 251 -0.08 -20.60 13.18
N SER A 252 -0.26 -21.76 13.81
CA SER A 252 -1.45 -22.58 13.62
C SER A 252 -2.53 -22.34 14.66
N PHE A 253 -2.12 -21.95 15.89
CA PHE A 253 -3.04 -21.84 17.03
C PHE A 253 -2.97 -20.46 17.71
N GLY A 254 -2.01 -19.60 17.38
CA GLY A 254 -1.85 -18.27 17.97
C GLY A 254 -1.33 -18.27 19.41
N ASN A 255 -1.08 -19.44 20.02
CA ASN A 255 -0.61 -19.57 21.40
C ASN A 255 0.91 -19.34 21.48
N SER A 256 1.32 -18.81 22.64
CA SER A 256 2.72 -18.56 22.97
C SER A 256 3.25 -19.64 23.90
N ASN A 257 4.51 -19.98 23.73
CA ASN A 257 5.27 -20.84 24.63
C ASN A 257 6.72 -20.36 24.68
N ASP A 258 7.38 -20.56 25.79
CA ASP A 258 8.78 -20.24 25.97
C ASP A 258 9.66 -21.48 25.79
N TYR A 259 10.86 -21.28 25.27
CA TYR A 259 11.85 -22.32 25.02
C TYR A 259 13.27 -21.81 25.25
N GLU A 260 14.19 -22.73 25.58
CA GLU A 260 15.60 -22.44 25.64
C GLU A 260 16.11 -21.92 24.28
N LYS A 261 16.93 -20.88 24.31
CA LYS A 261 17.40 -20.15 23.11
C LYS A 261 18.20 -21.01 22.13
N HIS A 262 18.80 -22.11 22.58
CA HIS A 262 19.54 -23.03 21.70
C HIS A 262 18.65 -23.92 20.82
N LYS A 263 17.36 -24.05 21.15
CA LYS A 263 16.39 -24.77 20.30
C LYS A 263 16.23 -24.08 18.95
N ARG A 264 15.78 -24.83 17.96
CA ARG A 264 15.58 -24.29 16.60
C ARG A 264 14.10 -24.19 16.28
N PHE A 265 13.66 -22.98 15.90
CA PHE A 265 12.31 -22.70 15.43
C PHE A 265 12.33 -21.85 14.17
N ASN A 266 11.19 -21.69 13.55
CA ASN A 266 11.08 -20.93 12.30
C ASN A 266 11.29 -19.44 12.53
N VAL A 267 11.72 -18.76 11.48
CA VAL A 267 12.06 -17.35 11.48
C VAL A 267 11.29 -16.65 10.37
N ARG A 268 10.59 -15.58 10.72
CA ARG A 268 10.10 -14.54 9.84
C ARG A 268 10.61 -13.21 10.37
N ALA A 269 10.98 -12.32 9.49
CA ALA A 269 11.26 -10.94 9.84
C ALA A 269 9.98 -10.10 9.73
N VAL A 270 9.93 -9.03 10.48
CA VAL A 270 8.93 -7.95 10.29
C VAL A 270 9.64 -6.63 10.10
N ARG A 271 8.93 -5.70 9.46
CA ARG A 271 9.38 -4.33 9.23
C ARG A 271 8.22 -3.38 9.43
N ALA A 272 8.42 -2.34 10.24
CA ALA A 272 7.48 -1.24 10.36
C ALA A 272 7.76 -0.21 9.25
N PHE A 273 6.71 0.39 8.70
CA PHE A 273 6.83 1.43 7.68
C PHE A 273 5.71 2.46 7.84
N ASN A 274 5.89 3.65 7.31
CA ASN A 274 4.77 4.58 7.18
C ASN A 274 4.01 4.22 5.90
N ILE A 275 2.69 4.15 6.00
CA ILE A 275 1.82 3.79 4.87
C ILE A 275 1.99 4.78 3.71
N ASP A 276 2.55 5.88 4.00
CA ASP A 276 2.59 7.09 3.20
C ASP A 276 4.01 7.43 2.68
N ASP A 277 5.02 6.63 3.09
CA ASP A 277 6.34 6.68 2.46
C ASP A 277 6.32 5.88 1.13
#